data_9bccfa64f9e59b38fa269a2bf55a65f3
#
_entry.id   9bccfa64f9e59b38fa269a2bf55a65f3
#
_cell.length_a   1.000
_cell.length_b   1.000
_cell.length_c   1.000
_cell.angle_alpha   90.00
_cell.angle_beta   90.00
_cell.angle_gamma   90.00
#
_symmetry.space_group_name_H-M   'P 1'
#
loop_
_entity.id
_entity.type
_entity.pdbx_description
1 polymer ?
#
loop_
_entity_poly.entity_id
_entity_poly.type
_entity_poly.pdbx_seq_one_letter_code
_entity_poly.pdbx_strand_id
1 'polypeptide(L)'
;AQTESEEFFEIYSLPVVSIPTNKEMIRKDWNDQIFRTLKEKDDAIIEKIIECNQSGQPLLVFTASINKSEHYSDLLDKKKIKHIVLNAKNHEKEAEIIANAGKINSIIITTSISGRGVDIKLGGQDESEKEKVKKLGGLFVIGTERMESRRVDNQARGRSGRQGDEGNSIFFVSLEAVSYTHLTLPTTGV
;
A
#
# COMPACT_ATOMS: atom_id res chain seq x y z
N ALA A 1 10.83 -1.65 13.83
CA ALA A 1 11.73 -2.07 14.92
C ALA A 1 11.14 -3.25 15.72
N GLN A 2 9.87 -3.22 16.09
CA GLN A 2 9.26 -4.31 16.87
C GLN A 2 9.30 -5.67 16.15
N THR A 3 9.15 -5.70 14.85
CA THR A 3 9.26 -6.91 14.00
C THR A 3 10.68 -7.50 13.93
N GLU A 4 11.68 -6.70 14.21
CA GLU A 4 13.11 -7.07 14.24
C GLU A 4 13.73 -6.87 15.64
N SER A 5 12.92 -6.97 16.69
CA SER A 5 13.39 -6.75 18.08
C SER A 5 14.45 -7.75 18.51
N GLU A 6 14.36 -9.00 18.07
CA GLU A 6 15.34 -10.04 18.33
C GLU A 6 16.68 -9.71 17.67
N GLU A 7 16.66 -9.33 16.39
CA GLU A 7 17.86 -8.92 15.65
C GLU A 7 18.53 -7.69 16.30
N PHE A 8 17.76 -6.69 16.73
CA PHE A 8 18.30 -5.54 17.45
C PHE A 8 18.95 -5.94 18.78
N PHE A 9 18.37 -6.89 19.48
CA PHE A 9 18.95 -7.36 20.72
C PHE A 9 20.21 -8.20 20.50
N GLU A 10 20.20 -9.12 19.54
CA GLU A 10 21.34 -10.01 19.24
C GLU A 10 22.55 -9.24 18.70
N ILE A 11 22.34 -8.30 17.77
CA ILE A 11 23.44 -7.60 17.10
C ILE A 11 23.94 -6.41 17.94
N TYR A 12 23.02 -5.64 18.52
CA TYR A 12 23.34 -4.37 19.15
C TYR A 12 23.13 -4.35 20.67
N SER A 13 22.60 -5.44 21.25
CA SER A 13 22.17 -5.51 22.65
C SER A 13 21.21 -4.40 23.07
N LEU A 14 20.38 -3.93 22.14
CA LEU A 14 19.43 -2.85 22.34
C LEU A 14 18.01 -3.40 22.48
N PRO A 15 17.31 -3.12 23.58
CA PRO A 15 15.90 -3.46 23.70
C PRO A 15 15.05 -2.51 22.85
N VAL A 16 13.99 -3.05 22.23
CA VAL A 16 13.01 -2.25 21.50
C VAL A 16 11.84 -1.91 22.42
N VAL A 17 11.58 -0.62 22.62
CA VAL A 17 10.45 -0.11 23.41
C VAL A 17 9.40 0.46 22.45
N SER A 18 8.16 0.00 22.60
CA SER A 18 7.03 0.50 21.82
C SER A 18 6.45 1.75 22.50
N ILE A 19 6.48 2.87 21.78
CA ILE A 19 5.83 4.12 22.22
C ILE A 19 4.46 4.19 21.55
N PRO A 20 3.36 4.37 22.30
CA PRO A 20 2.03 4.47 21.72
C PRO A 20 1.90 5.69 20.80
N THR A 21 1.03 5.59 19.82
CA THR A 21 0.76 6.67 18.86
C THR A 21 0.04 7.84 19.55
N ASN A 22 0.31 9.08 19.10
CA ASN A 22 -0.36 10.28 19.62
C ASN A 22 -1.88 10.28 19.38
N LYS A 23 -2.31 9.75 18.24
CA LYS A 23 -3.73 9.55 17.89
C LYS A 23 -3.99 8.08 17.62
N GLU A 24 -5.20 7.63 17.94
CA GLU A 24 -5.62 6.27 17.65
C GLU A 24 -5.58 5.99 16.14
N MET A 25 -5.11 4.82 15.77
CA MET A 25 -5.11 4.36 14.38
C MET A 25 -6.48 3.78 14.05
N ILE A 26 -7.25 4.48 13.23
CA ILE A 26 -8.59 4.06 12.79
C ILE A 26 -8.60 3.42 11.39
N ARG A 27 -7.43 3.31 10.74
CA ARG A 27 -7.28 2.63 9.45
C ARG A 27 -7.78 1.19 9.54
N LYS A 28 -8.51 0.75 8.52
CA LYS A 28 -8.95 -0.65 8.37
C LYS A 28 -7.92 -1.44 7.57
N ASP A 29 -7.27 -2.38 8.21
CA ASP A 29 -6.40 -3.34 7.55
C ASP A 29 -7.21 -4.61 7.26
N TRP A 30 -7.63 -4.77 6.00
CA TRP A 30 -8.42 -5.92 5.55
C TRP A 30 -7.56 -7.18 5.52
N ASN A 31 -8.21 -8.35 5.67
CA ASN A 31 -7.56 -9.62 5.47
C ASN A 31 -7.07 -9.77 4.02
N ASP A 32 -5.98 -10.53 3.84
CA ASP A 32 -5.48 -10.83 2.52
C ASP A 32 -6.52 -11.58 1.69
N GLN A 33 -6.61 -11.21 0.42
CA GLN A 33 -7.37 -11.98 -0.55
C GLN A 33 -6.44 -12.96 -1.25
N ILE A 34 -6.78 -14.26 -1.16
CA ILE A 34 -5.95 -15.34 -1.69
C ILE A 34 -6.64 -15.92 -2.93
N PHE A 35 -5.90 -16.00 -4.04
CA PHE A 35 -6.35 -16.50 -5.33
C PHE A 35 -5.55 -17.72 -5.75
N ARG A 36 -6.16 -18.60 -6.53
CA ARG A 36 -5.47 -19.79 -7.04
C ARG A 36 -4.45 -19.43 -8.10
N THR A 37 -4.83 -18.53 -9.02
CA THR A 37 -4.01 -18.16 -10.17
C THR A 37 -3.60 -16.69 -10.14
N LEU A 38 -2.53 -16.36 -10.84
CA LEU A 38 -2.09 -14.97 -11.04
C LEU A 38 -3.17 -14.16 -11.78
N LYS A 39 -3.82 -14.77 -12.76
CA LYS A 39 -4.85 -14.11 -13.55
C LYS A 39 -6.05 -13.71 -12.69
N GLU A 40 -6.58 -14.61 -11.87
CA GLU A 40 -7.70 -14.31 -10.96
C GLU A 40 -7.33 -13.17 -9.99
N LYS A 41 -6.11 -13.18 -9.48
CA LYS A 41 -5.58 -12.12 -8.62
C LYS A 41 -5.53 -10.78 -9.35
N ASP A 42 -4.96 -10.76 -10.57
CA ASP A 42 -4.83 -9.54 -11.35
C ASP A 42 -6.20 -8.97 -11.73
N ASP A 43 -7.14 -9.82 -12.13
CA ASP A 43 -8.53 -9.42 -12.43
C ASP A 43 -9.19 -8.79 -11.18
N ALA A 44 -9.05 -9.40 -10.01
CA ALA A 44 -9.60 -8.87 -8.76
C ALA A 44 -8.95 -7.54 -8.32
N ILE A 45 -7.64 -7.36 -8.52
CA ILE A 45 -6.95 -6.09 -8.28
C ILE A 45 -7.51 -4.99 -9.20
N ILE A 46 -7.67 -5.30 -10.49
CA ILE A 46 -8.21 -4.33 -11.45
C ILE A 46 -9.67 -3.98 -11.12
N GLU A 47 -10.50 -4.94 -10.73
CA GLU A 47 -11.87 -4.67 -10.28
C GLU A 47 -11.87 -3.73 -9.06
N LYS A 48 -11.00 -3.97 -8.09
CA LYS A 48 -10.89 -3.09 -6.91
C LYS A 48 -10.41 -1.68 -7.26
N ILE A 49 -9.48 -1.55 -8.21
CA ILE A 49 -9.04 -0.24 -8.71
C ILE A 49 -10.20 0.49 -9.40
N ILE A 50 -11.01 -0.21 -10.21
CA ILE A 50 -12.19 0.36 -10.88
C ILE A 50 -13.20 0.86 -9.85
N GLU A 51 -13.49 0.07 -8.82
CA GLU A 51 -14.40 0.44 -7.72
C GLU A 51 -13.94 1.74 -7.04
N CYS A 52 -12.66 1.81 -6.66
CA CYS A 52 -12.09 3.01 -6.05
C CYS A 52 -12.13 4.22 -6.99
N ASN A 53 -11.82 4.02 -8.27
CA ASN A 53 -11.89 5.09 -9.27
C ASN A 53 -13.31 5.64 -9.46
N GLN A 54 -14.32 4.76 -9.49
CA GLN A 54 -15.73 5.15 -9.62
C GLN A 54 -16.24 5.92 -8.38
N SER A 55 -15.78 5.54 -7.19
CA SER A 55 -16.12 6.24 -5.96
C SER A 55 -15.37 7.55 -5.79
N GLY A 56 -14.26 7.73 -6.50
CA GLY A 56 -13.35 8.87 -6.31
C GLY A 56 -12.33 8.68 -5.20
N GLN A 57 -12.28 7.50 -4.56
CA GLN A 57 -11.35 7.24 -3.47
C GLN A 57 -9.91 7.20 -3.98
N PRO A 58 -8.97 7.97 -3.37
CA PRO A 58 -7.57 7.91 -3.76
C PRO A 58 -6.95 6.55 -3.46
N LEU A 59 -6.11 6.08 -4.37
CA LEU A 59 -5.57 4.73 -4.36
C LEU A 59 -4.06 4.73 -4.56
N LEU A 60 -3.36 3.95 -3.75
CA LEU A 60 -1.94 3.67 -3.87
C LEU A 60 -1.72 2.17 -4.05
N VAL A 61 -1.21 1.77 -5.22
CA VAL A 61 -0.96 0.37 -5.58
C VAL A 61 0.52 0.08 -5.42
N PHE A 62 0.86 -0.80 -4.47
CA PHE A 62 2.22 -1.25 -4.21
C PHE A 62 2.53 -2.54 -4.96
N THR A 63 3.65 -2.51 -5.70
CA THR A 63 4.19 -3.66 -6.44
C THR A 63 5.60 -3.99 -5.95
N ALA A 64 5.99 -5.25 -6.00
CA ALA A 64 7.31 -5.68 -5.55
C ALA A 64 8.43 -5.37 -6.56
N SER A 65 8.10 -5.11 -7.83
CA SER A 65 9.09 -4.86 -8.88
C SER A 65 8.61 -3.86 -9.92
N ILE A 66 9.58 -3.30 -10.66
CA ILE A 66 9.32 -2.39 -11.78
C ILE A 66 8.48 -3.09 -12.84
N ASN A 67 8.82 -4.33 -13.22
CA ASN A 67 8.08 -5.09 -14.23
C ASN A 67 6.61 -5.27 -13.86
N LYS A 68 6.32 -5.51 -12.57
CA LYS A 68 4.94 -5.61 -12.08
C LYS A 68 4.22 -4.26 -12.11
N SER A 69 4.92 -3.16 -11.83
CA SER A 69 4.33 -1.82 -11.95
C SER A 69 3.95 -1.50 -13.40
N GLU A 70 4.79 -1.86 -14.36
CA GLU A 70 4.53 -1.71 -15.79
C GLU A 70 3.37 -2.63 -16.24
N HIS A 71 3.33 -3.89 -15.77
CA HIS A 71 2.22 -4.81 -16.05
C HIS A 71 0.85 -4.27 -15.62
N TYR A 72 0.73 -3.76 -14.37
CA TYR A 72 -0.53 -3.16 -13.92
C TYR A 72 -0.85 -1.85 -14.65
N SER A 73 0.16 -1.08 -15.03
CA SER A 73 -0.03 0.11 -15.88
C SER A 73 -0.66 -0.26 -17.23
N ASP A 74 -0.11 -1.26 -17.91
CA ASP A 74 -0.65 -1.76 -19.19
C ASP A 74 -2.10 -2.25 -19.07
N LEU A 75 -2.44 -2.92 -17.95
CA LEU A 75 -3.81 -3.38 -17.69
C LEU A 75 -4.77 -2.21 -17.48
N LEU A 76 -4.35 -1.15 -16.76
CA LEU A 76 -5.16 0.04 -16.54
C LEU A 76 -5.31 0.88 -17.81
N ASP A 77 -4.27 0.98 -18.65
CA ASP A 77 -4.34 1.65 -19.94
C ASP A 77 -5.36 1.00 -20.89
N LYS A 78 -5.39 -0.34 -20.95
CA LYS A 78 -6.43 -1.09 -21.68
C LYS A 78 -7.84 -0.77 -21.21
N LYS A 79 -8.01 -0.45 -19.93
CA LYS A 79 -9.29 -0.04 -19.33
C LYS A 79 -9.51 1.49 -19.40
N LYS A 80 -8.56 2.24 -19.96
CA LYS A 80 -8.60 3.73 -20.07
C LYS A 80 -8.73 4.43 -18.72
N ILE A 81 -8.12 3.86 -17.68
CA ILE A 81 -8.09 4.42 -16.31
C ILE A 81 -6.85 5.30 -16.19
N LYS A 82 -7.06 6.59 -15.90
CA LYS A 82 -5.96 7.53 -15.67
C LYS A 82 -5.21 7.17 -14.37
N HIS A 83 -3.91 6.97 -14.48
CA HIS A 83 -3.04 6.64 -13.36
C HIS A 83 -1.64 7.21 -13.56
N ILE A 84 -0.82 7.13 -12.53
CA ILE A 84 0.59 7.56 -12.56
C ILE A 84 1.44 6.38 -12.08
N VAL A 85 2.54 6.10 -12.76
CA VAL A 85 3.51 5.08 -12.35
C VAL A 85 4.75 5.75 -11.78
N LEU A 86 5.10 5.38 -10.56
CA LEU A 86 6.33 5.80 -9.88
C LEU A 86 7.23 4.58 -9.68
N ASN A 87 8.31 4.55 -10.41
CA ASN A 87 9.36 3.56 -10.30
C ASN A 87 10.73 4.21 -10.47
N ALA A 88 11.81 3.44 -10.30
CA ALA A 88 13.18 3.93 -10.36
C ALA A 88 13.57 4.64 -11.67
N LYS A 89 12.74 4.54 -12.71
CA LYS A 89 12.96 5.21 -14.00
C LYS A 89 12.43 6.66 -14.04
N ASN A 90 11.53 7.05 -13.12
CA ASN A 90 10.78 8.32 -13.17
C ASN A 90 10.90 9.13 -11.87
N HIS A 91 12.13 9.54 -11.49
CA HIS A 91 12.40 10.18 -10.19
C HIS A 91 12.12 11.68 -10.10
N GLU A 92 12.11 12.42 -11.22
CA GLU A 92 12.24 13.89 -11.18
C GLU A 92 11.09 14.65 -10.47
N LYS A 93 9.92 14.02 -10.29
CA LYS A 93 8.75 14.62 -9.61
C LYS A 93 8.12 13.72 -8.57
N GLU A 94 8.86 12.70 -8.12
CA GLU A 94 8.33 11.67 -7.22
C GLU A 94 7.72 12.26 -5.94
N ALA A 95 8.43 13.16 -5.28
CA ALA A 95 7.98 13.76 -4.03
C ALA A 95 6.68 14.57 -4.21
N GLU A 96 6.56 15.31 -5.30
CA GLU A 96 5.37 16.10 -5.62
C GLU A 96 4.17 15.21 -5.96
N ILE A 97 4.38 14.16 -6.74
CA ILE A 97 3.34 13.20 -7.10
C ILE A 97 2.84 12.46 -5.86
N ILE A 98 3.75 11.95 -5.02
CA ILE A 98 3.38 11.25 -3.79
C ILE A 98 2.66 12.18 -2.81
N ALA A 99 3.11 13.42 -2.65
CA ALA A 99 2.45 14.38 -1.78
C ALA A 99 0.99 14.68 -2.21
N ASN A 100 0.70 14.55 -3.50
CA ASN A 100 -0.64 14.70 -4.06
C ASN A 100 -1.42 13.38 -4.20
N ALA A 101 -0.87 12.26 -3.75
CA ALA A 101 -1.53 10.94 -3.83
C ALA A 101 -2.86 10.87 -3.08
N GLY A 102 -3.08 11.74 -2.10
CA GLY A 102 -4.33 11.82 -1.34
C GLY A 102 -5.46 12.61 -2.00
N LYS A 103 -5.30 13.11 -3.23
CA LYS A 103 -6.37 13.83 -3.96
C LYS A 103 -7.43 12.87 -4.49
N ILE A 104 -8.66 13.37 -4.63
CA ILE A 104 -9.77 12.62 -5.24
C ILE A 104 -9.35 12.07 -6.63
N ASN A 105 -9.75 10.84 -6.93
CA ASN A 105 -9.42 10.13 -8.18
C ASN A 105 -7.92 9.92 -8.45
N SER A 106 -7.05 10.15 -7.46
CA SER A 106 -5.63 9.86 -7.63
C SER A 106 -5.38 8.35 -7.59
N ILE A 107 -4.80 7.78 -8.65
CA ILE A 107 -4.37 6.39 -8.72
C ILE A 107 -2.88 6.39 -9.03
N ILE A 108 -2.09 5.87 -8.08
CA ILE A 108 -0.64 5.80 -8.22
C ILE A 108 -0.19 4.35 -8.05
N ILE A 109 0.55 3.85 -9.04
CA ILE A 109 1.26 2.57 -8.95
C ILE A 109 2.69 2.87 -8.54
N THR A 110 3.17 2.20 -7.50
CA THR A 110 4.52 2.46 -6.97
C THR A 110 5.22 1.17 -6.54
N THR A 111 6.54 1.17 -6.59
CA THR A 111 7.35 0.13 -5.94
C THR A 111 7.62 0.47 -4.48
N SER A 112 8.05 -0.50 -3.68
CA SER A 112 8.21 -0.38 -2.22
C SER A 112 9.18 0.73 -1.77
N ILE A 113 10.05 1.19 -2.65
CA ILE A 113 11.12 2.17 -2.33
C ILE A 113 10.65 3.61 -2.55
N SER A 114 9.72 3.82 -3.47
CA SER A 114 9.27 5.15 -3.88
C SER A 114 8.54 5.93 -2.79
N GLY A 115 8.80 7.23 -2.71
CA GLY A 115 8.13 8.15 -1.79
C GLY A 115 8.53 8.00 -0.31
N ARG A 116 9.64 7.35 0.00
CA ARG A 116 10.15 7.27 1.37
C ARG A 116 10.47 8.67 1.91
N GLY A 117 9.95 8.98 3.11
CA GLY A 117 10.14 10.29 3.74
C GLY A 117 9.14 11.36 3.31
N VAL A 118 8.27 11.07 2.34
CA VAL A 118 7.19 11.98 1.94
C VAL A 118 5.89 11.63 2.67
N ASP A 119 5.24 12.63 3.23
CA ASP A 119 3.93 12.48 3.85
C ASP A 119 2.82 12.65 2.82
N ILE A 120 1.81 11.75 2.85
CA ILE A 120 0.63 11.81 2.00
C ILE A 120 -0.51 12.42 2.81
N LYS A 121 -0.89 13.63 2.45
CA LYS A 121 -2.01 14.32 3.07
C LYS A 121 -3.29 14.05 2.30
N LEU A 122 -4.37 13.73 3.01
CA LEU A 122 -5.68 13.60 2.39
C LEU A 122 -6.12 14.93 1.77
N GLY A 123 -6.59 14.90 0.53
CA GLY A 123 -6.95 16.08 -0.24
C GLY A 123 -5.77 16.77 -0.93
N GLY A 124 -4.54 16.23 -0.81
CA GLY A 124 -3.32 16.81 -1.37
C GLY A 124 -2.63 17.79 -0.42
N GLN A 125 -1.63 18.51 -0.92
CA GLN A 125 -0.83 19.42 -0.09
C GLN A 125 -1.63 20.57 0.53
N ASP A 126 -2.61 21.07 -0.18
CA ASP A 126 -3.52 22.15 0.25
C ASP A 126 -4.67 21.67 1.13
N GLU A 127 -4.82 20.37 1.30
CA GLU A 127 -5.89 19.71 2.07
C GLU A 127 -7.32 20.15 1.69
N SER A 128 -7.50 20.76 0.52
CA SER A 128 -8.77 21.36 0.08
C SER A 128 -9.91 20.33 -0.06
N GLU A 129 -9.56 19.07 -0.37
CA GLU A 129 -10.53 17.98 -0.54
C GLU A 129 -10.55 16.99 0.65
N LYS A 130 -9.88 17.30 1.76
CA LYS A 130 -9.66 16.40 2.88
C LYS A 130 -10.96 15.78 3.43
N GLU A 131 -11.96 16.61 3.70
CA GLU A 131 -13.22 16.14 4.26
C GLU A 131 -14.00 15.24 3.28
N LYS A 132 -13.87 15.49 1.98
CA LYS A 132 -14.49 14.63 0.96
C LYS A 132 -13.79 13.28 0.92
N VAL A 133 -12.45 13.27 0.91
CA VAL A 133 -11.63 12.04 0.90
C VAL A 133 -11.87 11.22 2.16
N LYS A 134 -12.00 11.84 3.34
CA LYS A 134 -12.38 11.15 4.58
C LYS A 134 -13.71 10.41 4.44
N LYS A 135 -14.74 11.08 3.91
CA LYS A 135 -16.06 10.46 3.67
C LYS A 135 -16.00 9.28 2.70
N LEU A 136 -15.04 9.26 1.80
CA LEU A 136 -14.77 8.13 0.89
C LEU A 136 -13.97 6.99 1.56
N GLY A 137 -13.57 7.14 2.83
CA GLY A 137 -12.79 6.16 3.59
C GLY A 137 -11.28 6.38 3.54
N GLY A 138 -10.83 7.59 3.18
CA GLY A 138 -9.42 7.97 3.15
C GLY A 138 -8.63 7.36 2.01
N LEU A 139 -7.31 7.35 2.13
CA LEU A 139 -6.42 6.73 1.15
C LEU A 139 -6.53 5.20 1.23
N PHE A 140 -6.75 4.56 0.09
CA PHE A 140 -6.74 3.10 -0.03
C PHE A 140 -5.36 2.61 -0.48
N VAL A 141 -4.79 1.63 0.21
CA VAL A 141 -3.52 0.99 -0.15
C VAL A 141 -3.78 -0.44 -0.59
N ILE A 142 -3.37 -0.78 -1.80
CA ILE A 142 -3.39 -2.14 -2.34
C ILE A 142 -1.96 -2.66 -2.44
N GLY A 143 -1.66 -3.80 -1.81
CA GLY A 143 -0.47 -4.59 -2.11
C GLY A 143 -0.81 -5.66 -3.15
N THR A 144 -0.11 -5.69 -4.28
CA THR A 144 -0.35 -6.68 -5.34
C THR A 144 0.21 -8.05 -5.01
N GLU A 145 0.98 -8.13 -3.94
CA GLU A 145 1.58 -9.34 -3.34
C GLU A 145 2.13 -9.01 -1.95
N ARG A 146 2.52 -10.02 -1.20
CA ARG A 146 3.34 -9.83 -0.01
C ARG A 146 4.75 -9.45 -0.41
N MET A 147 5.33 -8.48 0.30
CA MET A 147 6.68 -8.02 0.06
C MET A 147 7.71 -8.94 0.73
N GLU A 148 8.99 -8.70 0.51
CA GLU A 148 10.10 -9.51 1.03
C GLU A 148 10.10 -9.66 2.55
N SER A 149 9.56 -8.68 3.26
CA SER A 149 9.47 -8.72 4.72
C SER A 149 8.20 -8.04 5.23
N ARG A 150 7.75 -8.49 6.40
CA ARG A 150 6.61 -7.88 7.11
C ARG A 150 6.82 -6.38 7.38
N ARG A 151 8.07 -5.96 7.53
CA ARG A 151 8.42 -4.56 7.71
C ARG A 151 8.06 -3.73 6.47
N VAL A 152 8.31 -4.25 5.27
CA VAL A 152 7.97 -3.56 4.01
C VAL A 152 6.46 -3.53 3.81
N ASP A 153 5.73 -4.61 4.13
CA ASP A 153 4.26 -4.61 4.14
C ASP A 153 3.71 -3.52 5.07
N ASN A 154 4.25 -3.42 6.28
CA ASN A 154 3.85 -2.40 7.24
C ASN A 154 4.20 -0.97 6.77
N GLN A 155 5.28 -0.79 6.02
CA GLN A 155 5.60 0.51 5.39
C GLN A 155 4.57 0.87 4.31
N ALA A 156 4.13 -0.08 3.50
CA ALA A 156 3.07 0.13 2.52
C ALA A 156 1.76 0.51 3.22
N ARG A 157 1.29 -0.29 4.18
CA ARG A 157 0.09 0.01 4.99
C ARG A 157 0.18 1.36 5.67
N GLY A 158 1.34 1.70 6.23
CA GLY A 158 1.60 2.94 6.96
C GLY A 158 1.61 4.21 6.09
N ARG A 159 1.38 4.11 4.78
CA ARG A 159 1.11 5.26 3.92
C ARG A 159 -0.29 5.81 4.12
N SER A 160 -1.22 4.98 4.55
CA SER A 160 -2.61 5.33 4.83
C SER A 160 -2.91 5.40 6.33
N GLY A 161 -3.93 6.13 6.73
CA GLY A 161 -4.41 6.20 8.11
C GLY A 161 -3.43 6.89 9.05
N ARG A 162 -2.75 7.94 8.61
CA ARG A 162 -1.81 8.70 9.41
C ARG A 162 -2.54 9.74 10.26
N GLN A 163 -1.98 10.05 11.43
CA GLN A 163 -2.48 11.12 12.32
C GLN A 163 -3.96 10.99 12.72
N GLY A 164 -4.48 9.74 12.78
CA GLY A 164 -5.87 9.47 13.09
C GLY A 164 -6.83 9.75 11.94
N ASP A 165 -6.34 9.84 10.70
CA ASP A 165 -7.19 9.92 9.51
C ASP A 165 -7.70 8.53 9.11
N GLU A 166 -8.83 8.49 8.43
CA GLU A 166 -9.37 7.29 7.81
C GLU A 166 -8.42 6.74 6.75
N GLY A 167 -8.48 5.43 6.55
CA GLY A 167 -7.71 4.77 5.52
C GLY A 167 -8.01 3.28 5.45
N ASN A 168 -7.57 2.66 4.37
CA ASN A 168 -7.78 1.24 4.14
C ASN A 168 -6.51 0.60 3.59
N SER A 169 -6.28 -0.68 3.91
CA SER A 169 -5.25 -1.47 3.24
C SER A 169 -5.70 -2.90 3.00
N ILE A 170 -5.27 -3.48 1.88
CA ILE A 170 -5.51 -4.87 1.52
C ILE A 170 -4.33 -5.42 0.71
N PHE A 171 -4.05 -6.71 0.86
CA PHE A 171 -3.07 -7.42 0.03
C PHE A 171 -3.76 -8.53 -0.76
N PHE A 172 -3.33 -8.68 -2.01
CA PHE A 172 -3.79 -9.72 -2.92
C PHE A 172 -2.66 -10.72 -3.15
N VAL A 173 -2.92 -11.98 -2.91
CA VAL A 173 -1.90 -13.05 -2.95
C VAL A 173 -2.37 -14.15 -3.88
N SER A 174 -1.46 -14.69 -4.72
CA SER A 174 -1.74 -15.84 -5.58
C SER A 174 -0.94 -17.05 -5.12
N LEU A 175 -1.57 -18.23 -5.16
CA LEU A 175 -0.92 -19.51 -4.86
C LEU A 175 0.13 -19.90 -5.93
N GLU A 176 0.01 -19.37 -7.14
CA GLU A 176 1.01 -19.55 -8.21
C GLU A 176 2.24 -18.68 -8.04
N ALA A 177 2.18 -17.61 -7.22
CA ALA A 177 3.34 -16.77 -6.98
C ALA A 177 4.34 -17.49 -6.07
N VAL A 178 5.59 -17.62 -6.49
CA VAL A 178 6.68 -18.32 -5.79
C VAL A 178 7.03 -17.72 -4.42
N SER A 179 6.39 -16.63 -4.03
CA SER A 179 6.60 -15.91 -2.77
C SER A 179 6.04 -16.62 -1.52
N TYR A 180 5.61 -17.87 -1.64
CA TYR A 180 4.99 -18.64 -0.53
C TYR A 180 5.96 -19.10 0.55
N THR A 181 7.25 -18.90 0.40
CA THR A 181 8.24 -19.37 1.39
C THR A 181 8.14 -18.69 2.76
N HIS A 182 7.27 -17.69 2.93
CA HIS A 182 7.14 -16.93 4.17
C HIS A 182 5.71 -16.82 4.75
N LEU A 183 4.75 -17.57 4.20
CA LEU A 183 3.46 -17.75 4.87
C LEU A 183 3.61 -18.82 5.97
N THR A 184 4.16 -18.44 7.09
CA THR A 184 3.90 -19.16 8.32
C THR A 184 2.43 -18.97 8.66
N LEU A 185 1.60 -19.98 8.36
CA LEU A 185 0.28 -20.08 8.95
C LEU A 185 0.47 -19.96 10.47
N PRO A 186 -0.36 -19.17 11.18
CA PRO A 186 -0.34 -19.21 12.63
C PRO A 186 -0.66 -20.66 13.03
N THR A 187 0.34 -21.35 13.57
CA THR A 187 0.10 -22.62 14.26
C THR A 187 -0.76 -22.25 15.46
N THR A 188 -2.06 -22.54 15.36
CA THR A 188 -2.91 -22.63 16.52
C THR A 188 -2.31 -23.74 17.39
N GLY A 189 -1.53 -23.34 18.40
CA GLY A 189 -1.10 -24.23 19.47
C GLY A 189 -2.35 -24.72 20.20
N VAL A 190 -2.52 -26.02 20.22
CA VAL A 190 -3.42 -26.75 21.12
C VAL A 190 -2.85 -26.69 22.51
#